data_383953b9355438874594b25e59559840
#
_entry.id   383953b9355438874594b25e59559840
#
_cell.length_a   1.000
_cell.length_b   1.000
_cell.length_c   1.000
_cell.angle_alpha   90.00
_cell.angle_beta   90.00
_cell.angle_gamma   90.00
#
_symmetry.space_group_name_H-M   'P 1'
#
loop_
_entity.id
_entity.type
_entity.pdbx_description
1 polymer ?
#
loop_
_entity_poly.entity_id
_entity_poly.type
_entity_poly.pdbx_seq_one_letter_code
_entity_poly.pdbx_strand_id
1 'polypeptide(L)'
;MEDGTMSGRIFQNVVLQIKDATDRVVGVVDAEGGIISCSDLGLIGKKWPEYVETINQADGGLLTLDGKTFRALSGWGSRFDYAVFTMGDDDISRAVCSMASVSLNGAKSYYEEKHDRGSFIKNIISDNIMLSDIYIRAKELHVAPEVPRGVFLIRQLESTDAAMMDVVQGLFPDRQNDFVLSVGDNDVVLIHQLPELGVEKEIQRVAGTLEETLRVGGEDRVVIGIGTVALHLRELAKSYKEAQIAIEVGKVFDTEKYIINYENLGIGRLIYQLPTTLCEMFLMEVFKKNPIDSLDQETLFTINKFFENNLNVSETARKLFVHRNTLVYRLEKIKKLTGLDLREFDDAITFKVALMVKKYLTSRGIDA
;
A
#
# COMPACT_ATOMS: atom_id res chain seq x y z
N MET A 1 7.00 11.41 -19.64
CA MET A 1 8.10 10.62 -20.24
C MET A 1 8.19 9.18 -19.72
N GLU A 2 7.41 8.78 -18.70
CA GLU A 2 7.42 7.41 -18.15
C GLU A 2 6.52 6.41 -18.89
N ASP A 3 5.49 6.85 -19.59
CA ASP A 3 4.56 5.96 -20.32
C ASP A 3 5.19 5.20 -21.50
N GLY A 4 6.14 5.81 -22.21
CA GLY A 4 6.77 5.20 -23.39
C GLY A 4 7.71 4.02 -23.07
N THR A 5 8.30 3.99 -21.87
CA THR A 5 9.25 2.93 -21.47
C THR A 5 8.52 1.66 -20.99
N MET A 6 7.33 1.79 -20.44
CA MET A 6 6.57 0.69 -19.89
C MET A 6 5.78 -0.08 -20.95
N SER A 7 5.16 0.64 -21.89
CA SER A 7 4.52 0.04 -23.09
C SER A 7 5.52 -0.75 -23.93
N GLY A 8 6.75 -0.24 -24.06
CA GLY A 8 7.84 -0.93 -24.79
C GLY A 8 8.16 -2.31 -24.20
N ARG A 9 8.19 -2.48 -22.88
CA ARG A 9 8.47 -3.79 -22.24
C ARG A 9 7.39 -4.83 -22.50
N ILE A 10 6.11 -4.43 -22.51
CA ILE A 10 4.99 -5.34 -22.74
C ILE A 10 5.01 -5.83 -24.16
N PHE A 11 5.12 -4.90 -25.12
CA PHE A 11 5.22 -5.25 -26.52
C PHE A 11 6.47 -6.09 -26.81
N GLN A 12 7.60 -5.83 -26.15
CA GLN A 12 8.84 -6.58 -26.35
C GLN A 12 8.68 -8.06 -26.03
N ASN A 13 7.97 -8.41 -24.95
CA ASN A 13 7.72 -9.80 -24.59
C ASN A 13 6.89 -10.53 -25.67
N VAL A 14 5.85 -9.88 -26.20
CA VAL A 14 5.00 -10.45 -27.25
C VAL A 14 5.79 -10.58 -28.56
N VAL A 15 6.56 -9.55 -28.93
CA VAL A 15 7.39 -9.54 -30.15
C VAL A 15 8.44 -10.65 -30.14
N LEU A 16 9.07 -10.92 -28.98
CA LEU A 16 10.04 -12.01 -28.84
C LEU A 16 9.36 -13.39 -28.96
N GLN A 17 8.18 -13.58 -28.41
CA GLN A 17 7.40 -14.83 -28.58
C GLN A 17 7.01 -15.06 -30.06
N ILE A 18 6.66 -14.00 -30.79
CA ILE A 18 6.36 -14.09 -32.22
C ILE A 18 7.61 -14.44 -33.00
N LYS A 19 8.78 -13.90 -32.63
CA LYS A 19 10.08 -14.23 -33.26
C LYS A 19 10.37 -15.73 -33.19
N ASP A 20 10.07 -16.39 -32.09
CA ASP A 20 10.30 -17.83 -31.91
C ASP A 20 9.41 -18.68 -32.83
N ALA A 21 8.32 -18.11 -33.34
CA ALA A 21 7.36 -18.77 -34.22
C ALA A 21 7.60 -18.42 -35.74
N THR A 22 8.46 -17.45 -36.05
CA THR A 22 8.67 -16.97 -37.42
C THR A 22 10.08 -16.42 -37.60
N ASP A 23 10.65 -16.59 -38.82
CA ASP A 23 11.94 -16.02 -39.19
C ASP A 23 11.85 -14.52 -39.55
N ARG A 24 10.69 -13.91 -39.46
CA ARG A 24 10.48 -12.50 -39.82
C ARG A 24 10.79 -11.58 -38.64
N VAL A 25 11.40 -10.43 -38.98
CA VAL A 25 11.57 -9.36 -37.97
C VAL A 25 10.25 -8.66 -37.78
N VAL A 26 9.77 -8.63 -36.51
CA VAL A 26 8.54 -7.98 -36.09
C VAL A 26 8.88 -6.90 -35.06
N GLY A 27 8.19 -5.78 -35.10
CA GLY A 27 8.35 -4.72 -34.11
C GLY A 27 7.14 -3.80 -34.05
N VAL A 28 7.22 -2.82 -33.13
CA VAL A 28 6.17 -1.83 -32.89
C VAL A 28 6.77 -0.43 -32.95
N VAL A 29 6.08 0.45 -33.68
CA VAL A 29 6.37 1.89 -33.72
C VAL A 29 5.31 2.68 -32.97
N ASP A 30 5.74 3.78 -32.36
CA ASP A 30 4.85 4.76 -31.70
C ASP A 30 4.26 5.76 -32.72
N ALA A 31 3.40 6.66 -32.25
CA ALA A 31 2.75 7.70 -33.04
C ALA A 31 3.72 8.70 -33.69
N GLU A 32 4.98 8.75 -33.26
CA GLU A 32 6.05 9.60 -33.80
C GLU A 32 6.98 8.84 -34.76
N GLY A 33 6.70 7.55 -34.99
CA GLY A 33 7.53 6.66 -35.80
C GLY A 33 8.74 6.09 -35.08
N GLY A 34 8.83 6.25 -33.76
CA GLY A 34 9.88 5.66 -32.93
C GLY A 34 9.68 4.14 -32.76
N ILE A 35 10.73 3.33 -33.00
CA ILE A 35 10.67 1.88 -32.77
C ILE A 35 10.85 1.62 -31.27
N ILE A 36 9.75 1.27 -30.57
CA ILE A 36 9.72 1.05 -29.13
C ILE A 36 9.96 -0.41 -28.74
N SER A 37 9.73 -1.33 -29.68
CA SER A 37 9.89 -2.77 -29.48
C SER A 37 10.23 -3.45 -30.82
N CYS A 38 11.16 -4.39 -30.80
CA CYS A 38 11.52 -5.13 -32.01
C CYS A 38 12.20 -6.46 -31.68
N SER A 39 11.99 -7.48 -32.55
CA SER A 39 12.70 -8.76 -32.46
C SER A 39 14.17 -8.64 -32.89
N ASP A 40 14.52 -7.63 -33.70
CA ASP A 40 15.88 -7.19 -33.91
C ASP A 40 16.17 -6.00 -32.99
N LEU A 41 16.92 -6.25 -31.91
CA LEU A 41 17.26 -5.24 -30.91
C LEU A 41 18.04 -4.04 -31.49
N GLY A 42 18.73 -4.20 -32.59
CA GLY A 42 19.47 -3.13 -33.26
C GLY A 42 18.58 -2.06 -33.92
N LEU A 43 17.28 -2.31 -34.04
CA LEU A 43 16.30 -1.36 -34.54
C LEU A 43 15.62 -0.53 -33.47
N ILE A 44 15.63 -0.96 -32.22
CA ILE A 44 14.99 -0.23 -31.12
C ILE A 44 15.62 1.15 -30.94
N GLY A 45 14.78 2.17 -30.84
CA GLY A 45 15.20 3.58 -30.73
C GLY A 45 15.43 4.28 -32.07
N LYS A 46 15.43 3.57 -33.19
CA LYS A 46 15.42 4.21 -34.54
C LYS A 46 14.05 4.85 -34.77
N LYS A 47 14.02 5.87 -35.63
CA LYS A 47 12.80 6.61 -35.99
C LYS A 47 12.51 6.49 -37.48
N TRP A 48 11.24 6.26 -37.79
CA TRP A 48 10.70 6.18 -39.15
C TRP A 48 9.50 7.13 -39.32
N PRO A 49 9.69 8.45 -39.16
CA PRO A 49 8.60 9.42 -39.23
C PRO A 49 7.94 9.47 -40.62
N GLU A 50 8.64 9.08 -41.65
CA GLU A 50 8.17 9.06 -43.05
C GLU A 50 6.97 8.11 -43.27
N TYR A 51 6.77 7.09 -42.44
CA TYR A 51 5.66 6.15 -42.59
C TYR A 51 4.41 6.54 -41.79
N VAL A 52 4.53 7.42 -40.81
CA VAL A 52 3.47 7.76 -39.84
C VAL A 52 2.17 8.22 -40.50
N GLU A 53 2.30 9.15 -41.48
CA GLU A 53 1.13 9.71 -42.15
C GLU A 53 0.41 8.66 -43.02
N THR A 54 1.16 7.82 -43.69
CA THR A 54 0.59 6.76 -44.53
C THR A 54 -0.06 5.67 -43.73
N ILE A 55 0.51 5.33 -42.56
CA ILE A 55 -0.10 4.36 -41.63
C ILE A 55 -1.42 4.89 -41.08
N ASN A 56 -1.52 6.19 -40.73
CA ASN A 56 -2.77 6.81 -40.28
C ASN A 56 -3.86 6.77 -41.36
N GLN A 57 -3.48 6.99 -42.63
CA GLN A 57 -4.43 6.97 -43.75
C GLN A 57 -4.94 5.57 -44.08
N ALA A 58 -4.22 4.51 -43.66
CA ALA A 58 -4.62 3.12 -43.92
C ALA A 58 -5.78 2.64 -43.02
N ASP A 59 -6.22 3.44 -42.07
CA ASP A 59 -7.38 3.21 -41.17
C ASP A 59 -7.45 1.77 -40.56
N GLY A 60 -6.32 1.30 -40.02
CA GLY A 60 -6.19 -0.05 -39.46
C GLY A 60 -6.04 -1.19 -40.48
N GLY A 61 -6.03 -0.86 -41.76
CA GLY A 61 -5.74 -1.79 -42.85
C GLY A 61 -4.26 -2.23 -42.87
N LEU A 62 -3.98 -3.30 -43.60
CA LEU A 62 -2.60 -3.68 -43.88
C LEU A 62 -2.02 -2.76 -44.97
N LEU A 63 -0.84 -2.22 -44.69
CA LEU A 63 -0.11 -1.34 -45.58
C LEU A 63 1.29 -1.92 -45.86
N THR A 64 1.69 -1.95 -47.08
CA THR A 64 3.04 -2.41 -47.51
C THR A 64 3.79 -1.25 -48.11
N LEU A 65 4.95 -0.89 -47.56
CA LEU A 65 5.82 0.21 -47.99
C LEU A 65 7.29 -0.19 -47.83
N ASP A 66 8.09 0.04 -48.86
CA ASP A 66 9.56 -0.15 -48.87
C ASP A 66 10.01 -1.50 -48.27
N GLY A 67 9.35 -2.59 -48.71
CA GLY A 67 9.66 -3.94 -48.22
C GLY A 67 9.31 -4.19 -46.76
N LYS A 68 8.39 -3.43 -46.21
CA LYS A 68 7.86 -3.57 -44.83
C LYS A 68 6.33 -3.57 -44.87
N THR A 69 5.71 -4.37 -44.02
CA THR A 69 4.26 -4.43 -43.87
C THR A 69 3.90 -3.84 -42.51
N PHE A 70 2.95 -2.91 -42.49
CA PHE A 70 2.48 -2.21 -41.30
C PHE A 70 1.00 -2.45 -41.05
N ARG A 71 0.58 -2.40 -39.77
CA ARG A 71 -0.80 -2.34 -39.36
C ARG A 71 -0.94 -1.55 -38.06
N ALA A 72 -1.79 -0.53 -38.08
CA ALA A 72 -2.11 0.20 -36.87
C ALA A 72 -2.78 -0.71 -35.82
N LEU A 73 -2.41 -0.58 -34.56
CA LEU A 73 -3.11 -1.18 -33.44
C LEU A 73 -4.33 -0.33 -33.11
N SER A 74 -5.41 -0.97 -32.60
CA SER A 74 -6.65 -0.28 -32.25
C SER A 74 -6.38 0.82 -31.22
N GLY A 75 -6.91 2.02 -31.46
CA GLY A 75 -6.77 3.19 -30.60
C GLY A 75 -8.06 4.02 -30.60
N TRP A 76 -8.14 5.01 -29.71
CA TRP A 76 -9.23 5.97 -29.62
C TRP A 76 -8.84 7.23 -30.41
N GLY A 77 -9.47 7.47 -31.55
CA GLY A 77 -9.27 8.69 -32.32
C GLY A 77 -8.84 8.48 -33.77
N SER A 78 -8.54 9.58 -34.49
CA SER A 78 -8.17 9.60 -35.91
C SER A 78 -6.68 9.31 -36.18
N ARG A 79 -5.87 9.11 -35.13
CA ARG A 79 -4.44 8.77 -35.21
C ARG A 79 -4.17 7.50 -34.45
N PHE A 80 -3.22 6.67 -34.95
CA PHE A 80 -2.80 5.50 -34.19
C PHE A 80 -1.85 5.91 -33.05
N ASP A 81 -1.91 5.21 -31.92
CA ASP A 81 -0.94 5.32 -30.85
C ASP A 81 0.28 4.43 -31.13
N TYR A 82 0.03 3.23 -31.64
CA TYR A 82 1.04 2.23 -31.98
C TYR A 82 0.68 1.52 -33.28
N ALA A 83 1.71 1.13 -34.04
CA ALA A 83 1.54 0.27 -35.20
C ALA A 83 2.56 -0.86 -35.17
N VAL A 84 2.12 -2.07 -35.51
CA VAL A 84 3.00 -3.20 -35.68
C VAL A 84 3.59 -3.14 -37.09
N PHE A 85 4.86 -3.55 -37.25
CA PHE A 85 5.49 -3.77 -38.50
C PHE A 85 6.14 -5.14 -38.62
N THR A 86 6.23 -5.65 -39.82
CA THR A 86 6.97 -6.86 -40.17
C THR A 86 7.86 -6.57 -41.38
N MET A 87 9.13 -6.99 -41.32
CA MET A 87 10.02 -6.90 -42.50
C MET A 87 9.58 -7.89 -43.57
N GLY A 88 9.40 -7.38 -44.79
CA GLY A 88 8.93 -8.12 -45.95
C GLY A 88 7.57 -7.59 -46.45
N ASP A 89 7.27 -7.90 -47.71
CA ASP A 89 6.08 -7.48 -48.44
C ASP A 89 5.31 -8.66 -49.07
N ASP A 90 5.75 -9.88 -48.76
CA ASP A 90 5.13 -11.12 -49.19
C ASP A 90 3.91 -11.53 -48.32
N ASP A 91 3.19 -12.55 -48.76
CA ASP A 91 1.98 -13.02 -48.08
C ASP A 91 2.27 -13.53 -46.65
N ILE A 92 3.47 -14.07 -46.41
CA ILE A 92 3.90 -14.50 -45.08
C ILE A 92 4.06 -13.30 -44.17
N SER A 93 4.72 -12.24 -44.64
CA SER A 93 4.89 -11.01 -43.87
C SER A 93 3.54 -10.34 -43.51
N ARG A 94 2.58 -10.34 -44.45
CA ARG A 94 1.22 -9.86 -44.24
C ARG A 94 0.47 -10.69 -43.21
N ALA A 95 0.57 -12.02 -43.30
CA ALA A 95 -0.05 -12.91 -42.31
C ALA A 95 0.55 -12.71 -40.89
N VAL A 96 1.89 -12.65 -40.79
CA VAL A 96 2.60 -12.42 -39.53
C VAL A 96 2.21 -11.07 -38.94
N CYS A 97 2.19 -9.99 -39.75
CA CYS A 97 1.81 -8.66 -39.32
C CYS A 97 0.35 -8.64 -38.77
N SER A 98 -0.57 -9.35 -39.43
CA SER A 98 -1.97 -9.46 -38.97
C SER A 98 -2.10 -10.23 -37.66
N MET A 99 -1.42 -11.37 -37.51
CA MET A 99 -1.43 -12.14 -36.25
C MET A 99 -0.74 -11.38 -35.12
N ALA A 100 0.37 -10.72 -35.40
CA ALA A 100 1.07 -9.87 -34.44
C ALA A 100 0.17 -8.72 -33.96
N SER A 101 -0.59 -8.09 -34.87
CA SER A 101 -1.51 -7.00 -34.47
C SER A 101 -2.59 -7.47 -33.52
N VAL A 102 -3.14 -8.67 -33.70
CA VAL A 102 -4.15 -9.23 -32.78
C VAL A 102 -3.54 -9.50 -31.40
N SER A 103 -2.36 -10.13 -31.34
CA SER A 103 -1.67 -10.46 -30.11
C SER A 103 -1.26 -9.19 -29.33
N LEU A 104 -0.73 -8.19 -30.04
CA LEU A 104 -0.30 -6.91 -29.45
C LEU A 104 -1.48 -6.05 -29.00
N ASN A 105 -2.62 -6.05 -29.73
CA ASN A 105 -3.85 -5.42 -29.27
C ASN A 105 -4.37 -6.08 -28.00
N GLY A 106 -4.36 -7.40 -27.91
CA GLY A 106 -4.73 -8.11 -26.69
C GLY A 106 -3.84 -7.75 -25.50
N ALA A 107 -2.52 -7.67 -25.72
CA ALA A 107 -1.58 -7.26 -24.67
C ALA A 107 -1.78 -5.79 -24.25
N LYS A 108 -2.05 -4.87 -25.21
CA LYS A 108 -2.36 -3.45 -24.95
C LYS A 108 -3.64 -3.33 -24.12
N SER A 109 -4.74 -3.95 -24.57
CA SER A 109 -6.03 -3.88 -23.87
C SER A 109 -5.95 -4.47 -22.47
N TYR A 110 -5.26 -5.59 -22.29
CA TYR A 110 -5.04 -6.18 -20.96
C TYR A 110 -4.26 -5.26 -20.04
N TYR A 111 -3.27 -4.54 -20.55
CA TYR A 111 -2.48 -3.57 -19.78
C TYR A 111 -3.31 -2.34 -19.41
N GLU A 112 -4.06 -1.78 -20.37
CA GLU A 112 -4.94 -0.63 -20.14
C GLU A 112 -6.02 -0.97 -19.12
N GLU A 113 -6.69 -2.12 -19.25
CA GLU A 113 -7.69 -2.59 -18.28
C GLU A 113 -7.09 -2.72 -16.87
N LYS A 114 -5.87 -3.27 -16.78
CA LYS A 114 -5.18 -3.41 -15.50
C LYS A 114 -4.82 -2.06 -14.86
N HIS A 115 -4.35 -1.11 -15.67
CA HIS A 115 -4.04 0.25 -15.19
C HIS A 115 -5.31 1.00 -14.79
N ASP A 116 -6.38 0.89 -15.56
CA ASP A 116 -7.66 1.50 -15.23
C ASP A 116 -8.25 0.95 -13.93
N ARG A 117 -8.17 -0.36 -13.68
CA ARG A 117 -8.62 -0.96 -12.41
C ARG A 117 -7.79 -0.49 -11.22
N GLY A 118 -6.47 -0.48 -11.35
CA GLY A 118 -5.56 0.02 -10.31
C GLY A 118 -5.80 1.51 -10.03
N SER A 119 -5.87 2.32 -11.06
CA SER A 119 -6.15 3.76 -10.96
C SER A 119 -7.54 4.04 -10.37
N PHE A 120 -8.55 3.24 -10.73
CA PHE A 120 -9.89 3.33 -10.15
C PHE A 120 -9.87 3.08 -8.64
N ILE A 121 -9.24 2.01 -8.18
CA ILE A 121 -9.13 1.71 -6.75
C ILE A 121 -8.28 2.77 -6.03
N LYS A 122 -7.20 3.25 -6.65
CA LYS A 122 -6.38 4.34 -6.11
C LYS A 122 -7.21 5.63 -5.92
N ASN A 123 -8.08 5.96 -6.88
CA ASN A 123 -8.98 7.10 -6.74
C ASN A 123 -10.00 6.91 -5.61
N ILE A 124 -10.50 5.69 -5.39
CA ILE A 124 -11.42 5.40 -4.27
C ILE A 124 -10.71 5.62 -2.94
N ILE A 125 -9.54 4.99 -2.71
CA ILE A 125 -8.84 5.11 -1.41
C ILE A 125 -8.36 6.52 -1.13
N SER A 126 -8.11 7.33 -2.18
CA SER A 126 -7.71 8.74 -2.08
C SER A 126 -8.90 9.71 -1.96
N ASP A 127 -10.14 9.21 -1.95
CA ASP A 127 -11.36 10.03 -1.90
C ASP A 127 -11.52 10.97 -3.11
N ASN A 128 -10.95 10.59 -4.27
CA ASN A 128 -10.93 11.40 -5.51
C ASN A 128 -12.02 11.02 -6.52
N ILE A 129 -13.03 10.25 -6.10
CA ILE A 129 -14.15 9.82 -6.95
C ILE A 129 -15.47 10.03 -6.21
N MET A 130 -16.50 10.45 -6.95
CA MET A 130 -17.84 10.58 -6.36
C MET A 130 -18.45 9.22 -6.05
N LEU A 131 -19.16 9.11 -4.92
CA LEU A 131 -19.78 7.86 -4.49
C LEU A 131 -20.75 7.27 -5.53
N SER A 132 -21.46 8.11 -6.28
CA SER A 132 -22.34 7.73 -7.38
C SER A 132 -21.60 7.01 -8.51
N ASP A 133 -20.36 7.42 -8.77
CA ASP A 133 -19.60 6.95 -9.92
C ASP A 133 -18.85 5.64 -9.60
N ILE A 134 -18.61 5.35 -8.31
CA ILE A 134 -17.96 4.12 -7.88
C ILE A 134 -18.68 2.90 -8.42
N TYR A 135 -20.01 2.84 -8.29
CA TYR A 135 -20.80 1.68 -8.70
C TYR A 135 -20.82 1.51 -10.23
N ILE A 136 -20.94 2.60 -10.96
CA ILE A 136 -20.96 2.60 -12.43
C ILE A 136 -19.62 2.11 -12.97
N ARG A 137 -18.52 2.71 -12.51
CA ARG A 137 -17.16 2.32 -12.94
C ARG A 137 -16.76 0.92 -12.49
N ALA A 138 -17.16 0.50 -11.29
CA ALA A 138 -16.93 -0.87 -10.84
C ALA A 138 -17.53 -1.90 -11.80
N LYS A 139 -18.73 -1.64 -12.32
CA LYS A 139 -19.39 -2.51 -13.29
C LYS A 139 -18.66 -2.50 -14.64
N GLU A 140 -18.22 -1.36 -15.12
CA GLU A 140 -17.47 -1.21 -16.37
C GLU A 140 -16.12 -1.95 -16.29
N LEU A 141 -15.42 -1.84 -15.16
CA LEU A 141 -14.10 -2.45 -14.92
C LEU A 141 -14.18 -3.90 -14.38
N HIS A 142 -15.38 -4.48 -14.28
CA HIS A 142 -15.62 -5.81 -13.73
C HIS A 142 -15.01 -6.01 -12.33
N VAL A 143 -15.11 -4.98 -11.47
CA VAL A 143 -14.72 -5.04 -10.06
C VAL A 143 -15.97 -5.26 -9.21
N ALA A 144 -16.03 -6.37 -8.46
CA ALA A 144 -17.16 -6.66 -7.60
C ALA A 144 -17.34 -5.58 -6.51
N PRO A 145 -18.47 -4.85 -6.46
CA PRO A 145 -18.65 -3.71 -5.55
C PRO A 145 -18.96 -4.10 -4.09
N GLU A 146 -19.52 -5.31 -3.88
CA GLU A 146 -20.09 -5.77 -2.62
C GLU A 146 -19.45 -7.08 -2.17
N VAL A 147 -18.13 -7.06 -2.00
CA VAL A 147 -17.37 -8.17 -1.41
C VAL A 147 -16.49 -7.65 -0.29
N PRO A 148 -16.33 -8.41 0.81
CA PRO A 148 -15.49 -8.01 1.92
C PRO A 148 -14.03 -7.85 1.47
N ARG A 149 -13.39 -6.76 1.87
CA ARG A 149 -11.97 -6.49 1.60
C ARG A 149 -11.24 -6.01 2.84
N GLY A 150 -10.03 -6.51 3.02
CA GLY A 150 -9.05 -5.99 3.97
C GLY A 150 -8.11 -4.99 3.29
N VAL A 151 -7.82 -3.89 3.98
CA VAL A 151 -6.86 -2.89 3.53
C VAL A 151 -5.63 -2.95 4.43
N PHE A 152 -4.49 -3.26 3.83
CA PHE A 152 -3.19 -3.35 4.48
C PHE A 152 -2.29 -2.26 3.90
N LEU A 153 -1.93 -1.28 4.73
CA LEU A 153 -0.94 -0.26 4.39
C LEU A 153 0.43 -0.73 4.88
N ILE A 154 1.33 -0.91 3.96
CA ILE A 154 2.70 -1.36 4.21
C ILE A 154 3.59 -0.13 4.04
N ARG A 155 4.22 0.32 5.13
CA ARG A 155 5.11 1.49 5.15
C ARG A 155 6.52 1.09 5.45
N GLN A 156 7.43 1.46 4.56
CA GLN A 156 8.86 1.34 4.77
C GLN A 156 9.37 2.56 5.55
N LEU A 157 10.09 2.32 6.64
CA LEU A 157 10.60 3.39 7.53
C LEU A 157 11.92 3.99 7.06
N GLU A 158 12.70 3.26 6.26
CA GLU A 158 13.92 3.74 5.61
C GLU A 158 13.85 3.42 4.12
N SER A 159 14.29 4.35 3.29
CA SER A 159 14.30 4.17 1.83
C SER A 159 15.37 3.15 1.46
N THR A 160 14.94 1.99 1.03
CA THR A 160 15.74 0.99 0.30
C THR A 160 15.09 0.76 -1.06
N ASP A 161 15.85 0.24 -2.02
CA ASP A 161 15.45 0.14 -3.42
C ASP A 161 14.05 -0.46 -3.67
N ALA A 162 13.43 -0.06 -4.76
CA ALA A 162 12.08 -0.27 -5.29
C ALA A 162 11.46 -1.69 -5.29
N ALA A 163 11.95 -2.63 -4.48
CA ALA A 163 11.56 -4.04 -4.53
C ALA A 163 10.24 -4.38 -3.78
N MET A 164 9.81 -3.57 -2.80
CA MET A 164 8.66 -3.90 -1.93
C MET A 164 7.36 -4.12 -2.73
N MET A 165 7.10 -3.29 -3.74
CA MET A 165 5.92 -3.43 -4.60
C MET A 165 5.93 -4.78 -5.34
N ASP A 166 7.07 -5.18 -5.91
CA ASP A 166 7.20 -6.43 -6.65
C ASP A 166 7.08 -7.65 -5.74
N VAL A 167 7.63 -7.57 -4.52
CA VAL A 167 7.51 -8.61 -3.50
C VAL A 167 6.05 -8.82 -3.11
N VAL A 168 5.32 -7.73 -2.78
CA VAL A 168 3.91 -7.82 -2.40
C VAL A 168 3.06 -8.30 -3.57
N GLN A 169 3.34 -7.88 -4.81
CA GLN A 169 2.64 -8.40 -6.00
C GLN A 169 2.91 -9.88 -6.24
N GLY A 170 4.12 -10.36 -5.96
CA GLY A 170 4.46 -11.77 -6.05
C GLY A 170 3.73 -12.66 -5.04
N LEU A 171 3.49 -12.13 -3.82
CA LEU A 171 2.75 -12.82 -2.77
C LEU A 171 1.25 -12.93 -3.06
N PHE A 172 0.68 -11.92 -3.73
CA PHE A 172 -0.74 -11.84 -4.05
C PHE A 172 -0.95 -11.75 -5.57
N PRO A 173 -0.80 -12.89 -6.28
CA PRO A 173 -0.84 -12.93 -7.75
C PRO A 173 -2.27 -12.83 -8.33
N ASP A 174 -3.32 -12.98 -7.52
CA ASP A 174 -4.72 -12.87 -7.97
C ASP A 174 -5.12 -11.42 -8.25
N ARG A 175 -4.72 -10.94 -9.42
CA ARG A 175 -4.98 -9.57 -9.87
C ARG A 175 -6.44 -9.26 -10.21
N GLN A 176 -7.32 -10.26 -10.17
CA GLN A 176 -8.75 -10.03 -10.36
C GLN A 176 -9.41 -9.56 -9.07
N ASN A 177 -8.97 -10.07 -7.94
CA ASN A 177 -9.57 -9.85 -6.64
C ASN A 177 -8.70 -9.01 -5.71
N ASP A 178 -7.38 -9.01 -5.92
CA ASP A 178 -6.40 -8.30 -5.10
C ASP A 178 -5.80 -7.10 -5.86
N PHE A 179 -5.64 -5.99 -5.13
CA PHE A 179 -5.02 -4.78 -5.68
C PHE A 179 -3.80 -4.42 -4.84
N VAL A 180 -2.64 -4.38 -5.49
CA VAL A 180 -1.39 -3.89 -4.90
C VAL A 180 -1.03 -2.58 -5.56
N LEU A 181 -0.99 -1.50 -4.79
CA LEU A 181 -0.88 -0.13 -5.29
C LEU A 181 0.24 0.62 -4.56
N SER A 182 1.07 1.34 -5.29
CA SER A 182 1.96 2.35 -4.71
C SER A 182 1.17 3.64 -4.48
N VAL A 183 1.20 4.17 -3.26
CA VAL A 183 0.49 5.40 -2.86
C VAL A 183 1.42 6.52 -2.39
N GLY A 184 2.71 6.30 -2.47
CA GLY A 184 3.78 7.22 -2.11
C GLY A 184 5.13 6.58 -2.35
N ASP A 185 6.21 7.27 -2.00
CA ASP A 185 7.57 6.76 -2.23
C ASP A 185 7.87 5.53 -1.36
N ASN A 186 7.30 5.46 -0.16
CA ASN A 186 7.57 4.43 0.84
C ASN A 186 6.32 3.61 1.23
N ASP A 187 5.18 3.84 0.58
CA ASP A 187 3.90 3.24 0.95
C ASP A 187 3.34 2.35 -0.17
N VAL A 188 3.09 1.10 0.16
CA VAL A 188 2.36 0.14 -0.67
C VAL A 188 1.07 -0.25 0.03
N VAL A 189 -0.04 -0.25 -0.70
CA VAL A 189 -1.34 -0.70 -0.20
C VAL A 189 -1.71 -2.01 -0.87
N LEU A 190 -1.99 -3.02 -0.07
CA LEU A 190 -2.66 -4.24 -0.50
C LEU A 190 -4.13 -4.14 -0.11
N ILE A 191 -5.02 -4.29 -1.09
CA ILE A 191 -6.45 -4.48 -0.88
C ILE A 191 -6.76 -5.90 -1.27
N HIS A 192 -7.01 -6.74 -0.27
CA HIS A 192 -7.21 -8.18 -0.42
C HIS A 192 -8.67 -8.55 -0.24
N GLN A 193 -9.22 -9.36 -1.16
CA GLN A 193 -10.55 -9.89 -1.02
C GLN A 193 -10.59 -10.92 0.11
N LEU A 194 -11.53 -10.74 1.04
CA LEU A 194 -11.68 -11.61 2.20
C LEU A 194 -12.77 -12.67 1.96
N PRO A 195 -12.67 -13.86 2.56
CA PRO A 195 -13.72 -14.87 2.50
C PRO A 195 -14.93 -14.42 3.33
N GLU A 196 -16.11 -14.97 3.01
CA GLU A 196 -17.33 -14.69 3.79
C GLU A 196 -17.27 -15.23 5.22
N LEU A 197 -16.51 -16.29 5.46
CA LEU A 197 -16.32 -16.91 6.77
C LEU A 197 -14.85 -16.95 7.15
N GLY A 198 -14.54 -16.66 8.41
CA GLY A 198 -13.16 -16.69 8.91
C GLY A 198 -12.33 -15.46 8.56
N VAL A 199 -12.97 -14.32 8.36
CA VAL A 199 -12.37 -13.02 8.01
C VAL A 199 -11.15 -12.67 8.89
N GLU A 200 -11.29 -12.79 10.21
CA GLU A 200 -10.20 -12.45 11.14
C GLU A 200 -8.97 -13.36 10.97
N LYS A 201 -9.18 -14.66 10.74
CA LYS A 201 -8.08 -15.61 10.48
C LYS A 201 -7.37 -15.27 9.18
N GLU A 202 -8.11 -14.86 8.17
CA GLU A 202 -7.53 -14.48 6.88
C GLU A 202 -6.72 -13.17 7.01
N ILE A 203 -7.22 -12.18 7.73
CA ILE A 203 -6.48 -10.95 8.02
C ILE A 203 -5.16 -11.27 8.74
N GLN A 204 -5.20 -12.14 9.75
CA GLN A 204 -4.00 -12.56 10.48
C GLN A 204 -3.03 -13.32 9.58
N ARG A 205 -3.54 -14.22 8.70
CA ARG A 205 -2.72 -14.96 7.75
C ARG A 205 -2.01 -14.01 6.76
N VAL A 206 -2.76 -13.09 6.17
CA VAL A 206 -2.20 -12.10 5.21
C VAL A 206 -1.15 -11.24 5.88
N ALA A 207 -1.46 -10.69 7.06
CA ALA A 207 -0.54 -9.84 7.81
C ALA A 207 0.74 -10.58 8.21
N GLY A 208 0.63 -11.83 8.68
CA GLY A 208 1.77 -12.68 9.01
C GLY A 208 2.63 -13.02 7.79
N THR A 209 2.00 -13.36 6.66
CA THR A 209 2.73 -13.64 5.40
C THR A 209 3.52 -12.40 4.93
N LEU A 210 2.92 -11.21 5.00
CA LEU A 210 3.60 -9.95 4.68
C LEU A 210 4.78 -9.70 5.62
N GLU A 211 4.56 -9.84 6.94
CA GLU A 211 5.61 -9.62 7.94
C GLU A 211 6.79 -10.58 7.71
N GLU A 212 6.53 -11.88 7.62
CA GLU A 212 7.59 -12.88 7.44
C GLU A 212 8.40 -12.64 6.17
N THR A 213 7.73 -12.37 5.04
CA THR A 213 8.43 -12.22 3.77
C THR A 213 9.25 -10.93 3.70
N LEU A 214 8.72 -9.83 4.17
CA LEU A 214 9.39 -8.54 4.14
C LEU A 214 10.58 -8.50 5.14
N ARG A 215 10.49 -9.18 6.27
CA ARG A 215 11.60 -9.30 7.23
C ARG A 215 12.74 -10.17 6.70
N VAL A 216 12.45 -11.29 6.03
CA VAL A 216 13.47 -12.17 5.44
C VAL A 216 14.17 -11.51 4.26
N GLY A 217 13.50 -10.61 3.55
CA GLY A 217 14.06 -9.83 2.43
C GLY A 217 15.07 -8.77 2.84
N GLY A 218 15.40 -8.62 4.13
CA GLY A 218 16.36 -7.63 4.65
C GLY A 218 15.73 -6.25 4.89
N GLU A 219 14.40 -6.13 4.80
CA GLU A 219 13.66 -4.91 5.10
C GLU A 219 13.26 -4.89 6.60
N ASP A 220 14.25 -4.73 7.48
CA ASP A 220 14.07 -4.77 8.94
C ASP A 220 13.17 -3.65 9.51
N ARG A 221 12.67 -2.73 8.66
CA ARG A 221 11.90 -1.55 9.08
C ARG A 221 10.64 -1.32 8.26
N VAL A 222 9.78 -2.33 8.25
CA VAL A 222 8.45 -2.21 7.66
C VAL A 222 7.40 -2.24 8.76
N VAL A 223 6.39 -1.36 8.67
CA VAL A 223 5.22 -1.36 9.55
C VAL A 223 3.97 -1.56 8.71
N ILE A 224 3.08 -2.44 9.17
CA ILE A 224 1.84 -2.78 8.49
C ILE A 224 0.66 -2.27 9.30
N GLY A 225 -0.05 -1.28 8.76
CA GLY A 225 -1.32 -0.80 9.30
C GLY A 225 -2.50 -1.52 8.65
N ILE A 226 -3.46 -1.96 9.45
CA ILE A 226 -4.66 -2.65 8.97
C ILE A 226 -5.88 -1.81 9.35
N GLY A 227 -6.70 -1.45 8.36
CA GLY A 227 -7.99 -0.78 8.56
C GLY A 227 -9.11 -1.76 8.93
N THR A 228 -10.31 -1.24 9.21
CA THR A 228 -11.51 -2.08 9.38
C THR A 228 -11.90 -2.71 8.05
N VAL A 229 -12.58 -3.86 8.11
CA VAL A 229 -13.07 -4.56 6.91
C VAL A 229 -14.03 -3.66 6.13
N ALA A 230 -13.75 -3.49 4.84
CA ALA A 230 -14.63 -2.79 3.91
C ALA A 230 -15.58 -3.80 3.25
N LEU A 231 -16.88 -3.71 3.52
CA LEU A 231 -17.90 -4.58 2.91
C LEU A 231 -18.28 -4.11 1.49
N HIS A 232 -18.04 -2.83 1.20
CA HIS A 232 -18.33 -2.20 -0.08
C HIS A 232 -17.13 -1.38 -0.55
N LEU A 233 -16.96 -1.21 -1.87
CA LEU A 233 -15.89 -0.38 -2.43
C LEU A 233 -15.87 1.05 -1.86
N ARG A 234 -17.03 1.65 -1.60
CA ARG A 234 -17.16 2.99 -1.01
C ARG A 234 -16.53 3.13 0.38
N GLU A 235 -16.30 2.01 1.08
CA GLU A 235 -15.73 1.99 2.42
C GLU A 235 -14.19 1.88 2.40
N LEU A 236 -13.59 1.62 1.24
CA LEU A 236 -12.14 1.48 1.10
C LEU A 236 -11.38 2.74 1.52
N ALA A 237 -11.90 3.94 1.19
CA ALA A 237 -11.30 5.20 1.60
C ALA A 237 -11.22 5.33 3.13
N LYS A 238 -12.30 4.95 3.83
CA LYS A 238 -12.35 4.94 5.29
C LYS A 238 -11.34 3.93 5.85
N SER A 239 -11.37 2.70 5.36
CA SER A 239 -10.46 1.63 5.80
C SER A 239 -8.99 2.01 5.57
N TYR A 240 -8.67 2.64 4.45
CA TYR A 240 -7.32 3.14 4.17
C TYR A 240 -6.87 4.24 5.15
N LYS A 241 -7.73 5.23 5.44
CA LYS A 241 -7.46 6.26 6.46
C LYS A 241 -7.25 5.65 7.85
N GLU A 242 -8.02 4.61 8.19
CA GLU A 242 -7.86 3.87 9.44
C GLU A 242 -6.53 3.11 9.50
N ALA A 243 -6.09 2.50 8.39
CA ALA A 243 -4.77 1.86 8.30
C ALA A 243 -3.63 2.88 8.48
N GLN A 244 -3.77 4.10 7.93
CA GLN A 244 -2.81 5.19 8.17
C GLN A 244 -2.77 5.60 9.65
N ILE A 245 -3.93 5.79 10.26
CA ILE A 245 -4.03 6.11 11.69
C ILE A 245 -3.44 4.98 12.54
N ALA A 246 -3.64 3.72 12.16
CA ALA A 246 -3.05 2.58 12.86
C ALA A 246 -1.53 2.69 12.94
N ILE A 247 -0.87 2.99 11.82
CA ILE A 247 0.59 3.18 11.79
C ILE A 247 1.01 4.37 12.67
N GLU A 248 0.34 5.51 12.54
CA GLU A 248 0.73 6.71 13.28
C GLU A 248 0.52 6.55 14.80
N VAL A 249 -0.59 5.93 15.22
CA VAL A 249 -0.85 5.63 16.63
C VAL A 249 0.12 4.56 17.14
N GLY A 250 0.42 3.55 16.33
CA GLY A 250 1.38 2.50 16.69
C GLY A 250 2.79 3.04 16.92
N LYS A 251 3.26 3.98 16.10
CA LYS A 251 4.55 4.65 16.30
C LYS A 251 4.66 5.33 17.67
N VAL A 252 3.54 5.80 18.22
CA VAL A 252 3.51 6.47 19.53
C VAL A 252 3.40 5.47 20.69
N PHE A 253 2.50 4.49 20.57
CA PHE A 253 2.10 3.67 21.72
C PHE A 253 2.64 2.25 21.70
N ASP A 254 2.87 1.68 20.50
CA ASP A 254 3.26 0.28 20.27
C ASP A 254 4.52 0.18 19.40
N THR A 255 5.57 0.87 19.76
CA THR A 255 6.82 1.04 18.97
C THR A 255 7.53 -0.27 18.59
N GLU A 256 7.21 -1.37 19.26
CA GLU A 256 7.82 -2.68 19.01
C GLU A 256 6.98 -3.57 18.08
N LYS A 257 5.78 -3.13 17.70
CA LYS A 257 4.89 -3.91 16.84
C LYS A 257 5.06 -3.55 15.37
N TYR A 258 5.21 -4.56 14.54
CA TYR A 258 5.26 -4.43 13.08
C TYR A 258 3.87 -4.45 12.44
N ILE A 259 2.90 -5.15 13.05
CA ILE A 259 1.52 -5.25 12.59
C ILE A 259 0.62 -4.51 13.58
N ILE A 260 -0.10 -3.51 13.10
CA ILE A 260 -0.97 -2.66 13.90
C ILE A 260 -2.36 -2.64 13.28
N ASN A 261 -3.31 -3.28 13.94
CA ASN A 261 -4.71 -3.26 13.54
C ASN A 261 -5.44 -2.10 14.19
N TYR A 262 -6.14 -1.29 13.40
CA TYR A 262 -6.92 -0.14 13.86
C TYR A 262 -7.95 -0.49 14.95
N GLU A 263 -8.59 -1.67 14.85
CA GLU A 263 -9.57 -2.12 15.85
C GLU A 263 -8.93 -2.39 17.22
N ASN A 264 -7.64 -2.68 17.26
CA ASN A 264 -6.90 -3.01 18.49
C ASN A 264 -6.21 -1.81 19.15
N LEU A 265 -6.34 -0.61 18.59
CA LEU A 265 -5.69 0.60 19.12
C LEU A 265 -6.25 1.06 20.48
N GLY A 266 -7.46 0.66 20.82
CA GLY A 266 -8.11 1.00 22.07
C GLY A 266 -8.13 2.50 22.35
N ILE A 267 -7.73 2.88 23.57
CA ILE A 267 -7.74 4.27 24.05
C ILE A 267 -6.71 5.16 23.32
N GLY A 268 -5.65 4.56 22.77
CA GLY A 268 -4.62 5.29 22.02
C GLY A 268 -5.19 6.06 20.83
N ARG A 269 -6.19 5.47 20.15
CA ARG A 269 -6.89 6.10 19.03
C ARG A 269 -7.64 7.38 19.46
N LEU A 270 -8.25 7.37 20.63
CA LEU A 270 -8.96 8.54 21.15
C LEU A 270 -7.98 9.65 21.51
N ILE A 271 -6.90 9.30 22.22
CA ILE A 271 -5.87 10.27 22.62
C ILE A 271 -5.22 10.92 21.40
N TYR A 272 -4.91 10.15 20.38
CA TYR A 272 -4.29 10.67 19.15
C TYR A 272 -5.15 11.70 18.40
N GLN A 273 -6.48 11.67 18.58
CA GLN A 273 -7.43 12.62 17.98
C GLN A 273 -7.69 13.85 18.85
N LEU A 274 -7.21 13.89 20.11
CA LEU A 274 -7.41 15.03 20.98
C LEU A 274 -6.53 16.21 20.56
N PRO A 275 -7.04 17.46 20.66
CA PRO A 275 -6.21 18.65 20.55
C PRO A 275 -5.08 18.63 21.60
N THR A 276 -3.87 19.01 21.18
CA THR A 276 -2.71 19.02 22.09
C THR A 276 -2.92 19.94 23.28
N THR A 277 -3.60 21.08 23.09
CA THR A 277 -3.97 21.99 24.19
C THR A 277 -4.83 21.34 25.26
N LEU A 278 -5.77 20.47 24.87
CA LEU A 278 -6.57 19.71 25.82
C LEU A 278 -5.73 18.68 26.57
N CYS A 279 -4.78 18.04 25.86
CA CYS A 279 -3.83 17.12 26.45
C CYS A 279 -2.93 17.79 27.49
N GLU A 280 -2.39 18.99 27.18
CA GLU A 280 -1.59 19.78 28.12
C GLU A 280 -2.39 20.19 29.38
N MET A 281 -3.61 20.69 29.18
CA MET A 281 -4.50 21.03 30.29
C MET A 281 -4.78 19.83 31.21
N PHE A 282 -5.06 18.67 30.62
CA PHE A 282 -5.29 17.44 31.37
C PHE A 282 -4.08 17.04 32.23
N LEU A 283 -2.86 17.10 31.65
CA LEU A 283 -1.64 16.80 32.43
C LEU A 283 -1.45 17.79 33.59
N MET A 284 -1.69 19.09 33.37
CA MET A 284 -1.59 20.10 34.42
C MET A 284 -2.61 19.86 35.53
N GLU A 285 -3.83 19.40 35.20
CA GLU A 285 -4.86 19.08 36.19
C GLU A 285 -4.52 17.83 37.01
N VAL A 286 -3.98 16.80 36.36
CA VAL A 286 -3.63 15.53 37.02
C VAL A 286 -2.39 15.70 37.90
N PHE A 287 -1.36 16.41 37.42
CA PHE A 287 -0.08 16.55 38.13
C PHE A 287 0.15 17.97 38.66
N LYS A 288 -0.81 18.51 39.41
CA LYS A 288 -0.83 19.88 39.92
C LYS A 288 0.43 20.33 40.64
N LYS A 289 1.16 19.44 41.31
CA LYS A 289 2.28 19.77 42.19
C LYS A 289 3.63 19.28 41.72
N ASN A 290 3.66 18.19 41.02
CA ASN A 290 4.90 17.55 40.52
C ASN A 290 4.68 17.06 39.12
N PRO A 291 5.37 17.64 38.13
CA PRO A 291 5.31 17.19 36.74
C PRO A 291 5.66 15.71 36.66
N ILE A 292 5.03 15.01 35.74
CA ILE A 292 5.30 13.59 35.49
C ILE A 292 6.80 13.33 35.19
N ASP A 293 7.50 14.33 34.64
CA ASP A 293 8.94 14.31 34.36
C ASP A 293 9.80 14.31 35.64
N SER A 294 9.23 14.59 36.80
CA SER A 294 9.93 14.46 38.08
C SER A 294 10.06 13.01 38.59
N LEU A 295 9.40 12.06 37.89
CA LEU A 295 9.47 10.64 38.21
C LEU A 295 10.75 10.05 37.61
N ASP A 296 11.55 9.39 38.47
CA ASP A 296 12.75 8.69 38.00
C ASP A 296 12.40 7.45 37.14
N GLN A 297 13.36 6.99 36.36
CA GLN A 297 13.18 5.84 35.46
C GLN A 297 12.78 4.57 36.20
N GLU A 298 13.28 4.34 37.42
CA GLU A 298 12.92 3.17 38.25
C GLU A 298 11.43 3.23 38.64
N THR A 299 10.93 4.41 38.99
CA THR A 299 9.54 4.64 39.29
C THR A 299 8.64 4.40 38.11
N LEU A 300 8.99 4.96 36.93
CA LEU A 300 8.25 4.74 35.68
C LEU A 300 8.25 3.26 35.26
N PHE A 301 9.38 2.58 35.40
CA PHE A 301 9.48 1.15 35.13
C PHE A 301 8.58 0.33 36.07
N THR A 302 8.55 0.69 37.37
CA THR A 302 7.66 0.05 38.36
C THR A 302 6.19 0.24 38.01
N ILE A 303 5.80 1.46 37.58
CA ILE A 303 4.44 1.80 37.17
C ILE A 303 4.03 0.98 35.95
N ASN A 304 4.87 0.96 34.91
CA ASN A 304 4.58 0.20 33.70
C ASN A 304 4.40 -1.29 34.00
N LYS A 305 5.30 -1.89 34.80
CA LYS A 305 5.18 -3.29 35.21
C LYS A 305 3.93 -3.55 36.05
N PHE A 306 3.47 -2.59 36.84
CA PHE A 306 2.26 -2.71 37.59
C PHE A 306 1.01 -2.71 36.72
N PHE A 307 0.98 -1.85 35.66
CA PHE A 307 -0.07 -1.87 34.66
C PHE A 307 -0.07 -3.15 33.81
N GLU A 308 1.10 -3.61 33.36
CA GLU A 308 1.26 -4.85 32.59
C GLU A 308 0.73 -6.08 33.35
N ASN A 309 0.82 -6.07 34.68
CA ASN A 309 0.34 -7.15 35.53
C ASN A 309 -1.07 -6.87 36.12
N ASN A 310 -1.89 -6.07 35.43
CA ASN A 310 -3.29 -5.79 35.79
C ASN A 310 -3.46 -5.33 37.23
N LEU A 311 -2.59 -4.45 37.71
CA LEU A 311 -2.61 -3.88 39.09
C LEU A 311 -2.43 -4.95 40.19
N ASN A 312 -1.88 -6.11 39.86
CA ASN A 312 -1.65 -7.19 40.82
C ASN A 312 -0.31 -7.02 41.54
N VAL A 313 -0.36 -6.60 42.80
CA VAL A 313 0.83 -6.35 43.63
C VAL A 313 1.75 -7.59 43.74
N SER A 314 1.19 -8.78 43.96
CA SER A 314 1.99 -9.99 44.17
C SER A 314 2.70 -10.44 42.88
N GLU A 315 1.98 -10.39 41.75
CA GLU A 315 2.52 -10.73 40.45
C GLU A 315 3.59 -9.73 40.00
N THR A 316 3.32 -8.44 40.17
CA THR A 316 4.28 -7.39 39.82
C THR A 316 5.56 -7.51 40.70
N ALA A 317 5.44 -7.75 41.96
CA ALA A 317 6.61 -7.96 42.85
C ALA A 317 7.46 -9.12 42.39
N ARG A 318 6.83 -10.23 41.98
CA ARG A 318 7.52 -11.42 41.44
C ARG A 318 8.26 -11.08 40.11
N LYS A 319 7.58 -10.35 39.21
CA LYS A 319 8.17 -9.94 37.91
C LYS A 319 9.31 -8.94 38.05
N LEU A 320 9.25 -8.09 39.09
CA LEU A 320 10.32 -7.14 39.43
C LEU A 320 11.43 -7.73 40.28
N PHE A 321 11.31 -9.01 40.67
CA PHE A 321 12.26 -9.69 41.59
C PHE A 321 12.43 -8.93 42.94
N VAL A 322 11.36 -8.35 43.47
CA VAL A 322 11.38 -7.65 44.78
C VAL A 322 10.38 -8.29 45.74
N HIS A 323 10.60 -8.04 47.04
CA HIS A 323 9.62 -8.46 48.03
C HIS A 323 8.33 -7.64 47.88
N ARG A 324 7.18 -8.27 48.17
CA ARG A 324 5.86 -7.62 48.10
C ARG A 324 5.80 -6.29 48.87
N ASN A 325 6.38 -6.24 50.05
CA ASN A 325 6.39 -5.03 50.87
C ASN A 325 7.24 -3.89 50.23
N THR A 326 8.29 -4.22 49.52
CA THR A 326 9.08 -3.24 48.78
C THR A 326 8.27 -2.62 47.65
N LEU A 327 7.47 -3.42 46.92
CA LEU A 327 6.59 -2.88 45.91
C LEU A 327 5.50 -1.98 46.53
N VAL A 328 4.88 -2.40 47.64
CA VAL A 328 3.90 -1.58 48.34
C VAL A 328 4.52 -0.24 48.75
N TYR A 329 5.72 -0.23 49.29
CA TYR A 329 6.44 1.00 49.62
C TYR A 329 6.68 1.89 48.39
N ARG A 330 7.06 1.31 47.24
CA ARG A 330 7.19 2.05 45.97
C ARG A 330 5.87 2.68 45.53
N LEU A 331 4.77 1.93 45.58
CA LEU A 331 3.42 2.45 45.26
C LEU A 331 2.99 3.59 46.20
N GLU A 332 3.30 3.49 47.50
CA GLU A 332 3.07 4.60 48.46
C GLU A 332 3.94 5.84 48.14
N LYS A 333 5.18 5.64 47.71
CA LYS A 333 6.03 6.75 47.24
C LYS A 333 5.41 7.43 46.00
N ILE A 334 4.91 6.66 45.04
CA ILE A 334 4.22 7.18 43.85
C ILE A 334 3.00 7.99 44.25
N LYS A 335 2.14 7.46 45.13
CA LYS A 335 0.99 8.18 45.68
C LYS A 335 1.37 9.53 46.31
N LYS A 336 2.46 9.55 47.11
CA LYS A 336 2.94 10.78 47.72
C LYS A 336 3.42 11.82 46.72
N LEU A 337 4.07 11.37 45.65
CA LEU A 337 4.62 12.23 44.61
C LEU A 337 3.52 12.78 43.69
N THR A 338 2.58 11.95 43.28
CA THR A 338 1.59 12.28 42.24
C THR A 338 0.20 12.63 42.79
N GLY A 339 -0.10 12.22 44.00
CA GLY A 339 -1.44 12.32 44.61
C GLY A 339 -2.38 11.17 44.21
N LEU A 340 -1.96 10.28 43.30
CA LEU A 340 -2.78 9.18 42.77
C LEU A 340 -2.34 7.84 43.37
N ASP A 341 -3.28 7.08 43.89
CA ASP A 341 -3.06 5.73 44.42
C ASP A 341 -3.31 4.70 43.31
N LEU A 342 -2.27 4.18 42.72
CA LEU A 342 -2.40 3.22 41.62
C LEU A 342 -3.08 1.90 41.98
N ARG A 343 -3.38 1.67 43.25
CA ARG A 343 -4.16 0.51 43.72
C ARG A 343 -5.68 0.78 43.64
N GLU A 344 -6.06 2.05 43.54
CA GLU A 344 -7.44 2.48 43.31
C GLU A 344 -7.69 2.57 41.80
N PHE A 345 -8.78 1.97 41.34
CA PHE A 345 -9.06 1.81 39.93
C PHE A 345 -9.14 3.14 39.16
N ASP A 346 -9.84 4.12 39.69
CA ASP A 346 -10.04 5.42 39.05
C ASP A 346 -8.73 6.23 38.95
N ASP A 347 -7.91 6.17 39.99
CA ASP A 347 -6.59 6.80 40.04
C ASP A 347 -5.64 6.11 39.06
N ALA A 348 -5.69 4.78 38.96
CA ALA A 348 -4.88 3.99 38.06
C ALA A 348 -5.22 4.30 36.59
N ILE A 349 -6.52 4.39 36.24
CA ILE A 349 -6.95 4.80 34.88
C ILE A 349 -6.46 6.20 34.57
N THR A 350 -6.70 7.16 35.48
CA THR A 350 -6.27 8.55 35.32
C THR A 350 -4.77 8.62 35.04
N PHE A 351 -3.98 7.90 35.83
CA PHE A 351 -2.53 7.84 35.62
C PHE A 351 -2.13 7.19 34.33
N LYS A 352 -2.76 6.08 33.93
CA LYS A 352 -2.50 5.40 32.66
C LYS A 352 -2.78 6.29 31.47
N VAL A 353 -3.91 7.00 31.50
CA VAL A 353 -4.27 7.98 30.45
C VAL A 353 -3.24 9.11 30.41
N ALA A 354 -2.83 9.63 31.58
CA ALA A 354 -1.83 10.69 31.64
C ALA A 354 -0.46 10.27 31.05
N LEU A 355 0.00 9.04 31.31
CA LEU A 355 1.19 8.49 30.66
C LEU A 355 1.05 8.43 29.13
N MET A 356 -0.10 8.02 28.64
CA MET A 356 -0.36 7.96 27.21
C MET A 356 -0.41 9.35 26.59
N VAL A 357 -1.09 10.29 27.24
CA VAL A 357 -1.13 11.71 26.80
C VAL A 357 0.28 12.30 26.74
N LYS A 358 1.11 12.05 27.76
CA LYS A 358 2.52 12.50 27.77
C LYS A 358 3.30 11.91 26.57
N LYS A 359 3.20 10.59 26.32
CA LYS A 359 3.81 9.96 25.14
C LYS A 359 3.37 10.64 23.83
N TYR A 360 2.09 10.93 23.72
CA TYR A 360 1.54 11.60 22.54
C TYR A 360 2.11 13.01 22.36
N LEU A 361 2.13 13.84 23.41
CA LEU A 361 2.70 15.20 23.35
C LEU A 361 4.19 15.17 23.00
N THR A 362 4.96 14.28 23.63
CA THR A 362 6.38 14.09 23.31
C THR A 362 6.59 13.71 21.83
N SER A 363 5.74 12.85 21.28
CA SER A 363 5.80 12.49 19.85
C SER A 363 5.52 13.65 18.89
N ARG A 364 4.85 14.70 19.41
CA ARG A 364 4.57 15.96 18.68
C ARG A 364 5.63 17.05 18.94
N GLY A 365 6.68 16.74 19.69
CA GLY A 365 7.74 17.71 20.05
C GLY A 365 7.27 18.75 21.08
N ILE A 366 6.25 18.41 21.87
CA ILE A 366 5.71 19.29 22.92
C ILE A 366 6.18 18.74 24.27
N ASP A 367 7.01 19.52 24.96
CA ASP A 367 7.43 19.28 26.34
C ASP A 367 6.32 19.80 27.26
N ALA A 368 5.53 18.90 27.83
CA ALA A 368 4.39 19.22 28.69
C ALA A 368 4.58 18.66 30.12
#